data_58b1a981b11a812fb33086a523599a96
#
_entry.id   58b1a981b11a812fb33086a523599a96
#
_cell.length_a   1.000
_cell.length_b   1.000
_cell.length_c   1.000
_cell.angle_alpha   90.00
_cell.angle_beta   90.00
_cell.angle_gamma   90.00
#
_symmetry.space_group_name_H-M   'P 1'
#
loop_
_entity.id
_entity.type
_entity.pdbx_description
1 polymer ?
#
loop_
_entity_poly.entity_id
_entity_poly.type
_entity_poly.pdbx_seq_one_letter_code
_entity_poly.pdbx_strand_id
1 'polypeptide(L)'
;MHINVSGHHINLTQGMKDAVLNRFSKVESHFPQLDQLSVTLTVGKGERKVDANTLFLGDAVSVQASDDDMYHAIADAAKKLNSALEHRKGVKSSRRS
;
A
#
# COMPACT_ATOMS: atom_id res chain seq x y z
N MET A 1 5.58 13.37 2.74
CA MET A 1 5.77 11.92 2.87
C MET A 1 6.29 11.32 1.57
N HIS A 2 7.13 10.33 1.66
CA HIS A 2 7.66 9.63 0.49
C HIS A 2 7.01 8.30 0.30
N ILE A 3 6.61 8.03 -0.94
CA ILE A 3 6.17 6.70 -1.33
C ILE A 3 7.33 6.09 -2.12
N ASN A 4 7.93 5.05 -1.58
CA ASN A 4 9.00 4.32 -2.25
C ASN A 4 8.41 3.19 -3.06
N VAL A 5 8.72 3.14 -4.35
CA VAL A 5 8.24 2.09 -5.22
C VAL A 5 9.44 1.25 -5.66
N SER A 6 9.36 -0.05 -5.43
CA SER A 6 10.42 -0.99 -5.81
C SER A 6 9.85 -2.11 -6.66
N GLY A 7 10.69 -2.67 -7.53
CA GLY A 7 10.32 -3.83 -8.33
C GLY A 7 11.19 -5.02 -7.97
N HIS A 8 10.60 -6.20 -7.92
CA HIS A 8 11.31 -7.44 -7.66
C HIS A 8 10.98 -8.41 -8.80
N HIS A 9 11.98 -8.81 -9.55
CA HIS A 9 11.81 -9.62 -10.76
C HIS A 9 10.94 -8.94 -11.84
N ILE A 10 10.98 -7.61 -11.88
CA ILE A 10 10.19 -6.82 -12.82
C ILE A 10 10.91 -5.50 -13.09
N ASN A 11 10.81 -5.03 -14.31
CA ASN A 11 11.26 -3.68 -14.65
C ASN A 11 10.08 -2.74 -14.45
N LEU A 12 10.24 -1.79 -13.54
CA LEU A 12 9.19 -0.81 -13.26
C LEU A 12 9.02 0.13 -14.45
N THR A 13 7.80 0.20 -14.95
CA THR A 13 7.47 1.17 -15.99
C THR A 13 6.97 2.46 -15.34
N GLN A 14 7.00 3.54 -16.08
CA GLN A 14 6.47 4.79 -15.57
C GLN A 14 4.97 4.67 -15.26
N GLY A 15 4.24 3.92 -16.09
CA GLY A 15 2.82 3.67 -15.84
C GLY A 15 2.55 2.97 -14.52
N MET A 16 3.39 2.00 -14.17
CA MET A 16 3.29 1.30 -12.89
C MET A 16 3.56 2.24 -11.72
N LYS A 17 4.60 3.05 -11.82
CA LYS A 17 4.92 4.03 -10.78
C LYS A 17 3.80 5.04 -10.61
N ASP A 18 3.25 5.52 -11.71
CA ASP A 18 2.15 6.48 -11.68
C ASP A 18 0.91 5.87 -11.04
N ALA A 19 0.63 4.60 -11.34
CA ALA A 19 -0.51 3.91 -10.75
C ALA A 19 -0.35 3.78 -9.23
N VAL A 20 0.85 3.43 -8.76
CA VAL A 20 1.13 3.35 -7.33
C VAL A 20 0.94 4.72 -6.68
N LEU A 21 1.56 5.74 -7.24
CA LEU A 21 1.46 7.09 -6.67
C LEU A 21 0.02 7.58 -6.65
N ASN A 22 -0.72 7.34 -7.72
CA ASN A 22 -2.12 7.77 -7.80
C ASN A 22 -2.98 7.09 -6.72
N ARG A 23 -2.86 5.77 -6.61
CA ARG A 23 -3.70 5.02 -5.66
C ARG A 23 -3.30 5.26 -4.22
N PHE A 24 -2.01 5.21 -3.93
CA PHE A 24 -1.53 5.32 -2.55
C PHE A 24 -1.50 6.76 -2.02
N SER A 25 -1.44 7.76 -2.90
CA SER A 25 -1.55 9.14 -2.43
C SER A 25 -2.93 9.44 -1.86
N LYS A 26 -3.96 8.73 -2.31
CA LYS A 26 -5.31 8.86 -1.74
C LYS A 26 -5.34 8.30 -0.31
N VAL A 27 -4.64 7.20 -0.07
CA VAL A 27 -4.52 6.64 1.28
C VAL A 27 -3.77 7.63 2.17
N GLU A 28 -2.69 8.19 1.66
CA GLU A 28 -1.91 9.19 2.37
C GLU A 28 -2.75 10.41 2.76
N SER A 29 -3.60 10.87 1.86
CA SER A 29 -4.52 11.99 2.14
C SER A 29 -5.45 11.71 3.29
N HIS A 30 -5.94 10.48 3.39
CA HIS A 30 -6.86 10.08 4.44
C HIS A 30 -6.15 9.89 5.79
N PHE A 31 -4.86 9.59 5.75
CA PHE A 31 -4.10 9.26 6.95
C PHE A 31 -2.79 10.05 6.97
N PRO A 32 -2.85 11.35 7.27
CA PRO A 32 -1.64 12.19 7.26
C PRO A 32 -0.60 11.79 8.30
N GLN A 33 -0.95 10.93 9.25
CA GLN A 33 -0.01 10.43 10.25
C GLN A 33 0.88 9.30 9.73
N LEU A 34 0.67 8.86 8.49
CA LEU A 34 1.54 7.85 7.89
C LEU A 34 2.97 8.34 7.82
N ASP A 35 3.89 7.49 8.27
CA ASP A 35 5.31 7.73 8.15
C ASP A 35 5.80 6.70 7.15
N GLN A 36 6.57 7.01 6.20
CA GLN A 36 7.14 6.10 5.21
C GLN A 36 6.17 5.06 4.65
N LEU A 37 6.01 5.05 3.37
CA LEU A 37 5.23 4.02 2.70
C LEU A 37 6.11 3.38 1.64
N SER A 38 6.29 2.06 1.73
CA SER A 38 7.07 1.30 0.77
C SER A 38 6.16 0.34 0.03
N VAL A 39 6.16 0.42 -1.29
CA VAL A 39 5.36 -0.46 -2.14
C VAL A 39 6.29 -1.25 -3.02
N THR A 40 6.20 -2.58 -2.96
CA THR A 40 7.03 -3.48 -3.75
C THR A 40 6.15 -4.26 -4.71
N LEU A 41 6.50 -4.21 -5.99
CA LEU A 41 5.78 -4.93 -7.04
C LEU A 41 6.60 -6.15 -7.43
N THR A 42 5.97 -7.31 -7.45
CA THR A 42 6.64 -8.58 -7.78
C THR A 42 5.87 -9.30 -8.86
N VAL A 43 6.60 -9.88 -9.81
CA VAL A 43 6.01 -10.77 -10.81
C VAL A 43 6.46 -12.18 -10.51
N GLY A 44 5.50 -13.06 -10.27
CA GLY A 44 5.75 -14.48 -10.08
C GLY A 44 5.07 -15.27 -11.19
N LYS A 45 5.04 -16.57 -11.05
CA LYS A 45 4.41 -17.45 -12.04
C LYS A 45 2.89 -17.24 -12.00
N GLY A 46 2.37 -16.66 -13.07
CA GLY A 46 0.94 -16.50 -13.21
C GLY A 46 0.30 -15.46 -12.31
N GLU A 47 1.10 -14.69 -11.57
CA GLU A 47 0.50 -13.67 -10.72
C GLU A 47 1.42 -12.45 -10.57
N ARG A 48 0.80 -11.33 -10.29
CA ARG A 48 1.46 -10.08 -9.94
C ARG A 48 1.10 -9.76 -8.51
N LYS A 49 2.10 -9.47 -7.70
CA LYS A 49 1.91 -9.23 -6.27
C LYS A 49 2.36 -7.82 -5.90
N VAL A 50 1.61 -7.22 -4.98
CA VAL A 50 1.94 -5.89 -4.45
C VAL A 50 1.98 -6.00 -2.93
N ASP A 51 3.11 -5.59 -2.36
CA ASP A 51 3.29 -5.50 -0.91
C ASP A 51 3.39 -4.04 -0.54
N ALA A 52 2.62 -3.62 0.44
CA ALA A 52 2.68 -2.25 0.96
C ALA A 52 2.97 -2.29 2.45
N ASN A 53 3.99 -1.56 2.86
CA ASN A 53 4.45 -1.52 4.25
C ASN A 53 4.57 -0.07 4.70
N THR A 54 4.08 0.23 5.88
CA THR A 54 4.15 1.57 6.45
C THR A 54 4.20 1.53 7.97
N LEU A 55 4.46 2.69 8.56
CA LEU A 55 4.31 2.90 9.99
C LEU A 55 3.14 3.85 10.20
N PHE A 56 2.26 3.50 11.11
CA PHE A 56 1.08 4.31 11.42
C PHE A 56 0.88 4.35 12.92
N LEU A 57 0.99 5.54 13.48
CA LEU A 57 0.84 5.76 14.92
C LEU A 57 1.76 4.84 15.73
N GLY A 58 2.99 4.64 15.23
CA GLY A 58 4.00 3.83 15.88
C GLY A 58 3.93 2.33 15.59
N ASP A 59 2.91 1.88 14.87
CA ASP A 59 2.75 0.46 14.54
C ASP A 59 3.10 0.17 13.10
N ALA A 60 3.76 -0.95 12.87
CA ALA A 60 4.03 -1.42 11.52
C ALA A 60 2.74 -2.01 10.93
N VAL A 61 2.40 -1.59 9.73
CA VAL A 61 1.22 -2.09 9.02
C VAL A 61 1.67 -2.59 7.66
N SER A 62 1.30 -3.81 7.33
CA SER A 62 1.64 -4.43 6.05
C SER A 62 0.40 -5.05 5.43
N VAL A 63 0.24 -4.85 4.13
CA VAL A 63 -0.81 -5.51 3.37
C VAL A 63 -0.23 -6.07 2.10
N GLN A 64 -0.94 -7.01 1.51
CA GLN A 64 -0.51 -7.71 0.32
C GLN A 64 -1.71 -7.96 -0.57
N ALA A 65 -1.52 -7.81 -1.86
CA ALA A 65 -2.55 -8.14 -2.84
C ALA A 65 -1.90 -8.82 -4.02
N SER A 66 -2.62 -9.73 -4.67
CA SER A 66 -2.15 -10.36 -5.88
C SER A 66 -3.29 -10.50 -6.88
N ASP A 67 -2.95 -10.45 -8.15
CA ASP A 67 -3.91 -10.51 -9.24
C ASP A 67 -3.12 -10.88 -10.48
N ASP A 68 -3.78 -11.30 -11.54
CA ASP A 68 -3.12 -11.53 -12.82
C ASP A 68 -2.88 -10.21 -13.57
N ASP A 69 -3.47 -9.12 -13.10
CA ASP A 69 -3.27 -7.78 -13.64
C ASP A 69 -2.59 -6.91 -12.56
N MET A 70 -1.40 -6.37 -12.86
CA MET A 70 -0.65 -5.56 -11.91
C MET A 70 -1.43 -4.33 -11.45
N TYR A 71 -2.17 -3.68 -12.34
CA TYR A 71 -2.91 -2.47 -11.99
C TYR A 71 -4.06 -2.78 -11.03
N HIS A 72 -4.70 -3.93 -11.18
CA HIS A 72 -5.69 -4.40 -10.22
C HIS A 72 -5.06 -4.71 -8.88
N ALA A 73 -3.89 -5.35 -8.89
CA ALA A 73 -3.17 -5.68 -7.66
C ALA A 73 -2.80 -4.40 -6.90
N ILE A 74 -2.37 -3.37 -7.62
CA ILE A 74 -2.04 -2.07 -7.02
C ILE A 74 -3.28 -1.45 -6.38
N ALA A 75 -4.40 -1.43 -7.09
CA ALA A 75 -5.65 -0.87 -6.58
C ALA A 75 -6.13 -1.63 -5.35
N ASP A 76 -6.05 -2.96 -5.39
CA ASP A 76 -6.44 -3.82 -4.27
C ASP A 76 -5.56 -3.59 -3.04
N ALA A 77 -4.25 -3.48 -3.24
CA ALA A 77 -3.33 -3.24 -2.14
C ALA A 77 -3.62 -1.91 -1.46
N ALA A 78 -3.88 -0.87 -2.25
CA ALA A 78 -4.22 0.45 -1.70
C ALA A 78 -5.51 0.38 -0.90
N LYS A 79 -6.51 -0.32 -1.40
CA LYS A 79 -7.79 -0.49 -0.72
C LYS A 79 -7.62 -1.25 0.59
N LYS A 80 -6.83 -2.32 0.58
CA LYS A 80 -6.55 -3.11 1.78
C LYS A 80 -5.80 -2.29 2.81
N LEU A 81 -4.84 -1.48 2.37
CA LEU A 81 -4.10 -0.62 3.28
C LEU A 81 -5.02 0.41 3.92
N ASN A 82 -5.87 1.04 3.14
CA ASN A 82 -6.83 2.01 3.65
C ASN A 82 -7.72 1.39 4.73
N SER A 83 -8.24 0.19 4.46
CA SER A 83 -9.08 -0.53 5.43
C SER A 83 -8.32 -0.90 6.70
N ALA A 84 -7.08 -1.37 6.55
CA ALA A 84 -6.25 -1.72 7.70
C ALA A 84 -5.97 -0.51 8.58
N LEU A 85 -5.73 0.65 7.96
CA LEU A 85 -5.46 1.88 8.70
C LEU A 85 -6.72 2.40 9.40
N GLU A 86 -7.86 2.31 8.74
CA GLU A 86 -9.14 2.68 9.36
C GLU A 86 -9.43 1.82 10.58
N HIS A 87 -9.18 0.53 10.47
CA HIS A 87 -9.38 -0.39 11.58
C HIS A 87 -8.48 -0.03 12.76
N ARG A 88 -7.20 0.25 12.51
CA ARG A 88 -6.28 0.63 13.58
C ARG A 88 -6.65 1.94 14.23
N LYS A 89 -7.08 2.91 13.43
CA LYS A 89 -7.53 4.19 13.94
C LYS A 89 -8.76 4.01 14.83
N GLY A 90 -9.71 3.19 14.39
CA GLY A 90 -10.91 2.88 15.17
C GLY A 90 -10.59 2.18 16.48
N VAL A 91 -9.71 1.19 16.44
CA VAL A 91 -9.29 0.48 17.64
C VAL A 91 -8.62 1.44 18.64
N LYS A 92 -7.72 2.28 18.16
CA LYS A 92 -7.05 3.25 19.04
C LYS A 92 -8.02 4.27 19.62
N SER A 93 -9.00 4.69 18.83
CA SER A 93 -10.05 5.59 19.32
C SER A 93 -10.93 4.94 20.37
N SER A 94 -11.34 3.68 20.14
CA SER A 94 -12.21 2.99 21.08
C SER A 94 -11.53 2.73 22.41
N ARG A 95 -10.23 2.55 22.42
CA ARG A 95 -9.50 2.27 23.66
C ARG A 95 -9.48 3.43 24.64
N ARG A 96 -9.88 4.59 24.20
CA ARG A 96 -9.92 5.75 25.07
C ARG A 96 -11.22 5.87 25.84
N SER A 97 -12.21 5.14 25.46
CA SER A 97 -13.52 5.21 26.13
C SER A 97 -13.63 4.26 27.32
#